data_d6b8fa5a4c09832aade5930cc576379b
#
_entry.id   d6b8fa5a4c09832aade5930cc576379b
#
_cell.length_a   1.000
_cell.length_b   1.000
_cell.length_c   1.000
_cell.angle_alpha   90.00
_cell.angle_beta   90.00
_cell.angle_gamma   90.00
#
_symmetry.space_group_name_H-M   'P 1'
#
loop_
_entity.id
_entity.type
_entity.pdbx_description
1 polymer ?
#
loop_
_entity_poly.entity_id
_entity_poly.type
_entity_poly.pdbx_seq_one_letter_code
_entity_poly.pdbx_strand_id
1 'polypeptide(L)'
;VGLDRVGEALSELQVLFETSGYPLQGTIQQNWLLPTALGAIRPTCLAPLTMLAGDLTSHDPMLIVGFTQFHDFYPRLVADNLESQGFIARELNLDIPALLNSHLVSSMSLARLFDTPEFRRSVAQAILPRLGSAQRVGFPAVLGIQHPLEVLLDLEQQIGVPVFEIPGLPPSIPGIRLHNLLVKTIQASGGQVYSGMQVLSSEITAGKITSVVSEAAARTKHHYAHHYILASGGFLGGGSTADEAGYAQETIFNLPVIAPANRSDWFNPKYSSPGGQPIFQAGIVVDPQLAPVDPHKEPLIANLSVIGGALAGFDPLH
;
A
#
# COMPACT_ATOMS: atom_id res chain seq x y z
N VAL A 1 19.65 -8.91 2.99
CA VAL A 1 19.24 -8.44 4.34
C VAL A 1 18.77 -9.66 5.11
N GLY A 2 19.30 -9.90 6.32
CA GLY A 2 18.90 -11.05 7.15
C GLY A 2 17.52 -10.84 7.81
N LEU A 3 16.84 -11.95 8.17
CA LEU A 3 15.52 -11.92 8.78
C LEU A 3 15.50 -11.11 10.11
N ASP A 4 16.58 -11.13 10.87
CA ASP A 4 16.71 -10.35 12.11
C ASP A 4 16.58 -8.85 11.86
N ARG A 5 17.26 -8.33 10.84
CA ARG A 5 17.16 -6.91 10.44
C ARG A 5 15.78 -6.54 9.91
N VAL A 6 15.10 -7.47 9.23
CA VAL A 6 13.70 -7.25 8.82
C VAL A 6 12.80 -7.15 10.04
N GLY A 7 13.00 -8.03 11.05
CA GLY A 7 12.26 -7.97 12.30
C GLY A 7 12.47 -6.65 13.07
N GLU A 8 13.70 -6.19 13.18
CA GLU A 8 14.03 -4.89 13.78
C GLU A 8 13.33 -3.73 13.05
N ALA A 9 13.45 -3.68 11.72
CA ALA A 9 12.81 -2.63 10.93
C ALA A 9 11.28 -2.63 11.04
N LEU A 10 10.64 -3.81 11.11
CA LEU A 10 9.19 -3.92 11.35
C LEU A 10 8.82 -3.43 12.75
N SER A 11 9.62 -3.74 13.76
CA SER A 11 9.38 -3.26 15.13
C SER A 11 9.49 -1.73 15.22
N GLU A 12 10.50 -1.14 14.60
CA GLU A 12 10.63 0.32 14.51
C GLU A 12 9.44 0.97 13.78
N LEU A 13 9.00 0.34 12.68
CA LEU A 13 7.83 0.80 11.94
C LEU A 13 6.56 0.74 12.81
N GLN A 14 6.35 -0.34 13.57
CA GLN A 14 5.21 -0.47 14.48
C GLN A 14 5.20 0.63 15.55
N VAL A 15 6.34 0.92 16.18
CA VAL A 15 6.47 2.02 17.16
C VAL A 15 6.11 3.38 16.52
N LEU A 16 6.60 3.63 15.30
CA LEU A 16 6.29 4.86 14.57
C LEU A 16 4.77 5.01 14.32
N PHE A 17 4.11 3.92 13.92
CA PHE A 17 2.69 3.92 13.60
C PHE A 17 1.81 3.99 14.85
N GLU A 18 2.21 3.34 15.94
CA GLU A 18 1.53 3.40 17.24
C GLU A 18 1.51 4.83 17.79
N THR A 19 2.69 5.48 17.84
CA THR A 19 2.83 6.86 18.30
C THR A 19 2.10 7.88 17.43
N SER A 20 1.80 7.52 16.17
CA SER A 20 1.09 8.37 15.21
C SER A 20 -0.42 8.14 15.16
N GLY A 21 -0.97 7.25 16.00
CA GLY A 21 -2.41 6.99 16.08
C GLY A 21 -2.99 6.11 14.96
N TYR A 22 -2.14 5.37 14.25
CA TYR A 22 -2.56 4.37 13.23
C TYR A 22 -1.76 3.08 13.42
N PRO A 23 -1.96 2.35 14.54
CA PRO A 23 -1.14 1.22 14.91
C PRO A 23 -1.20 0.09 13.88
N LEU A 24 -0.04 -0.48 13.61
CA LEU A 24 0.15 -1.70 12.82
C LEU A 24 0.45 -2.87 13.76
N GLN A 25 -0.14 -4.03 13.49
CA GLN A 25 0.11 -5.24 14.27
C GLN A 25 0.49 -6.41 13.37
N GLY A 26 1.34 -7.27 13.90
CA GLY A 26 1.79 -8.47 13.22
C GLY A 26 3.25 -8.79 13.50
N THR A 27 3.74 -9.86 12.92
CA THR A 27 5.12 -10.34 13.06
C THR A 27 5.56 -11.02 11.76
N ILE A 28 6.88 -11.22 11.59
CA ILE A 28 7.43 -11.97 10.45
C ILE A 28 7.19 -13.49 10.55
N GLN A 29 6.77 -13.99 11.73
CA GLN A 29 6.59 -15.41 11.97
C GLN A 29 5.19 -15.92 11.60
N GLN A 30 4.19 -15.02 11.57
CA GLN A 30 2.80 -15.39 11.34
C GLN A 30 2.08 -14.31 10.52
N ASN A 31 1.30 -14.76 9.54
CA ASN A 31 0.44 -13.89 8.75
C ASN A 31 -0.97 -13.82 9.35
N TRP A 32 -1.55 -12.65 9.31
CA TRP A 32 -3.00 -12.47 9.31
C TRP A 32 -3.55 -12.99 7.98
N LEU A 33 -4.73 -13.59 7.99
CA LEU A 33 -5.45 -13.99 6.78
C LEU A 33 -6.60 -13.01 6.53
N LEU A 34 -6.35 -11.96 5.76
CA LEU A 34 -7.30 -10.86 5.60
C LEU A 34 -8.13 -11.00 4.31
N PRO A 35 -9.43 -10.66 4.33
CA PRO A 35 -10.25 -10.64 3.12
C PRO A 35 -9.88 -9.47 2.22
N THR A 36 -9.97 -9.69 0.93
CA THR A 36 -9.85 -8.64 -0.11
C THR A 36 -11.23 -8.21 -0.59
N ALA A 37 -11.32 -7.10 -1.35
CA ALA A 37 -12.56 -6.65 -1.99
C ALA A 37 -13.15 -7.63 -3.02
N LEU A 38 -12.40 -8.68 -3.38
CA LEU A 38 -12.88 -9.79 -4.20
C LEU A 38 -13.29 -11.01 -3.36
N GLY A 39 -13.23 -10.94 -2.04
CA GLY A 39 -13.48 -12.10 -1.17
C GLY A 39 -12.37 -13.15 -1.20
N ALA A 40 -11.21 -12.84 -1.77
CA ALA A 40 -10.04 -13.71 -1.70
C ALA A 40 -9.31 -13.51 -0.36
N ILE A 41 -8.58 -14.54 0.09
CA ILE A 41 -7.75 -14.49 1.29
C ILE A 41 -6.36 -13.96 0.92
N ARG A 42 -5.90 -12.94 1.63
CA ARG A 42 -4.54 -12.40 1.48
C ARG A 42 -3.74 -12.57 2.78
N PRO A 43 -2.70 -13.40 2.78
CA PRO A 43 -1.75 -13.46 3.88
C PRO A 43 -1.02 -12.12 4.02
N THR A 44 -0.95 -11.60 5.24
CA THR A 44 -0.39 -10.26 5.51
C THR A 44 0.36 -10.29 6.84
N CYS A 45 1.66 -10.05 6.84
CA CYS A 45 2.47 -10.11 8.06
C CYS A 45 2.28 -8.90 8.98
N LEU A 46 1.93 -7.74 8.42
CA LEU A 46 1.73 -6.49 9.16
C LEU A 46 0.52 -5.75 8.63
N ALA A 47 -0.49 -5.51 9.45
CA ALA A 47 -1.74 -4.88 9.06
C ALA A 47 -2.18 -3.78 10.05
N PRO A 48 -2.89 -2.74 9.56
CA PRO A 48 -3.52 -1.76 10.44
C PRO A 48 -4.52 -2.41 11.40
N LEU A 49 -4.59 -1.90 12.63
CA LEU A 49 -5.56 -2.37 13.63
C LEU A 49 -6.99 -2.36 13.10
N THR A 50 -7.32 -1.42 12.22
CA THR A 50 -8.65 -1.32 11.57
C THR A 50 -9.03 -2.51 10.70
N MET A 51 -8.10 -3.42 10.38
CA MET A 51 -8.36 -4.60 9.53
C MET A 51 -8.40 -5.91 10.32
N LEU A 52 -7.87 -5.96 11.55
CA LEU A 52 -7.56 -7.20 12.25
C LEU A 52 -8.78 -8.02 12.66
N ALA A 53 -9.89 -7.38 12.99
CA ALA A 53 -11.13 -8.12 13.28
C ALA A 53 -11.69 -8.88 12.05
N GLY A 54 -11.10 -8.64 10.87
CA GLY A 54 -11.36 -9.39 9.64
C GLY A 54 -10.54 -10.66 9.48
N ASP A 55 -9.67 -11.02 10.45
CA ASP A 55 -8.82 -12.21 10.34
C ASP A 55 -9.66 -13.49 10.17
N LEU A 56 -9.40 -14.17 9.07
CA LEU A 56 -10.13 -15.38 8.64
C LEU A 56 -9.63 -16.65 9.32
N THR A 57 -8.70 -16.57 10.26
CA THR A 57 -8.43 -17.67 11.20
C THR A 57 -9.60 -17.87 12.15
N SER A 58 -10.39 -16.82 12.45
CA SER A 58 -11.71 -16.93 13.07
C SER A 58 -12.77 -17.28 12.03
N HIS A 59 -13.67 -18.21 12.38
CA HIS A 59 -14.85 -18.57 11.60
C HIS A 59 -16.13 -17.85 12.09
N ASP A 60 -16.00 -16.82 12.91
CA ASP A 60 -17.14 -16.05 13.39
C ASP A 60 -17.95 -15.46 12.22
N PRO A 61 -19.30 -15.54 12.26
CA PRO A 61 -20.15 -15.01 11.23
C PRO A 61 -19.92 -13.50 11.01
N MET A 62 -19.86 -13.08 9.75
CA MET A 62 -19.60 -11.69 9.40
C MET A 62 -20.69 -11.07 8.52
N LEU A 63 -20.93 -9.78 8.71
CA LEU A 63 -21.76 -8.94 7.86
C LEU A 63 -20.87 -8.04 7.03
N ILE A 64 -20.89 -8.19 5.71
CA ILE A 64 -20.13 -7.36 4.78
C ILE A 64 -21.02 -6.21 4.33
N VAL A 65 -20.64 -4.99 4.69
CA VAL A 65 -21.42 -3.77 4.45
C VAL A 65 -20.86 -3.02 3.25
N GLY A 66 -21.76 -2.57 2.38
CA GLY A 66 -21.48 -1.64 1.29
C GLY A 66 -22.49 -0.50 1.28
N PHE A 67 -22.34 0.41 0.32
CA PHE A 67 -23.21 1.56 0.13
C PHE A 67 -23.68 1.60 -1.31
N THR A 68 -24.99 1.80 -1.53
CA THR A 68 -25.59 1.75 -2.87
C THR A 68 -24.92 2.73 -3.85
N GLN A 69 -24.48 3.90 -3.35
CA GLN A 69 -23.82 4.93 -4.17
C GLN A 69 -22.30 4.76 -4.32
N PHE A 70 -21.70 3.76 -3.64
CA PHE A 70 -20.26 3.48 -3.69
C PHE A 70 -20.01 2.24 -4.55
N HIS A 71 -19.69 2.43 -5.82
CA HIS A 71 -19.58 1.36 -6.81
C HIS A 71 -18.21 0.68 -6.87
N ASP A 72 -17.24 1.13 -6.08
CA ASP A 72 -15.90 0.52 -6.03
C ASP A 72 -15.81 -0.66 -5.06
N PHE A 73 -16.95 -1.03 -4.41
CA PHE A 73 -17.01 -2.15 -3.49
C PHE A 73 -18.36 -2.88 -3.59
N TYR A 74 -18.31 -4.17 -3.81
CA TYR A 74 -19.48 -5.03 -4.00
C TYR A 74 -19.59 -6.02 -2.83
N PRO A 75 -20.33 -5.74 -1.76
CA PRO A 75 -20.40 -6.58 -0.57
C PRO A 75 -20.89 -7.99 -0.86
N ARG A 76 -21.81 -8.15 -1.81
CA ARG A 76 -22.29 -9.45 -2.26
C ARG A 76 -21.17 -10.31 -2.85
N LEU A 77 -20.33 -9.74 -3.74
CA LEU A 77 -19.20 -10.46 -4.32
C LEU A 77 -18.23 -10.95 -3.24
N VAL A 78 -17.96 -10.11 -2.25
CA VAL A 78 -17.09 -10.48 -1.12
C VAL A 78 -17.73 -11.59 -0.31
N ALA A 79 -19.00 -11.48 0.06
CA ALA A 79 -19.71 -12.48 0.85
C ALA A 79 -19.80 -13.83 0.12
N ASP A 80 -20.29 -13.84 -1.14
CA ASP A 80 -20.44 -15.08 -1.94
C ASP A 80 -19.08 -15.82 -2.10
N ASN A 81 -17.99 -15.06 -2.34
CA ASN A 81 -16.65 -15.66 -2.47
C ASN A 81 -16.09 -16.17 -1.14
N LEU A 82 -16.34 -15.50 -0.02
CA LEU A 82 -15.98 -16.02 1.31
C LEU A 82 -16.82 -17.25 1.68
N GLU A 83 -18.11 -17.27 1.39
CA GLU A 83 -18.98 -18.43 1.61
C GLU A 83 -18.50 -19.64 0.80
N SER A 84 -18.08 -19.45 -0.44
CA SER A 84 -17.52 -20.52 -1.28
C SER A 84 -16.25 -21.15 -0.70
N GLN A 85 -15.55 -20.44 0.17
CA GLN A 85 -14.36 -20.89 0.90
C GLN A 85 -14.66 -21.40 2.31
N GLY A 86 -15.96 -21.51 2.69
CA GLY A 86 -16.41 -22.09 3.95
C GLY A 86 -16.58 -21.11 5.10
N PHE A 87 -16.52 -19.81 4.86
CA PHE A 87 -16.81 -18.78 5.88
C PHE A 87 -18.30 -18.45 5.91
N ILE A 88 -18.80 -17.99 7.05
CA ILE A 88 -20.18 -17.51 7.19
C ILE A 88 -20.17 -16.01 6.96
N ALA A 89 -20.55 -15.57 5.76
CA ALA A 89 -20.57 -14.17 5.37
C ALA A 89 -21.94 -13.80 4.78
N ARG A 90 -22.41 -12.60 5.05
CA ARG A 90 -23.67 -12.05 4.55
C ARG A 90 -23.45 -10.62 4.07
N GLU A 91 -24.09 -10.26 2.96
CA GLU A 91 -24.02 -8.90 2.45
C GLU A 91 -25.08 -7.99 3.08
N LEU A 92 -24.78 -6.70 3.10
CA LEU A 92 -25.72 -5.61 3.37
C LEU A 92 -25.34 -4.36 2.57
N ASN A 93 -26.19 -3.94 1.64
CA ASN A 93 -26.07 -2.64 1.00
C ASN A 93 -26.92 -1.62 1.77
N LEU A 94 -26.31 -0.48 2.11
CA LEU A 94 -26.95 0.60 2.85
C LEU A 94 -27.31 1.76 1.94
N ASP A 95 -28.53 2.27 2.13
CA ASP A 95 -28.99 3.57 1.64
C ASP A 95 -28.96 4.55 2.81
N ILE A 96 -27.97 5.44 2.83
CA ILE A 96 -27.82 6.43 3.89
C ILE A 96 -28.32 7.79 3.37
N PRO A 97 -29.20 8.50 4.11
CA PRO A 97 -29.78 9.78 3.67
C PRO A 97 -28.75 10.80 3.19
N ALA A 98 -27.59 10.88 3.84
CA ALA A 98 -26.49 11.78 3.45
C ALA A 98 -25.89 11.47 2.07
N LEU A 99 -26.11 10.26 1.52
CA LEU A 99 -25.61 9.83 0.21
C LEU A 99 -26.68 9.88 -0.89
N LEU A 100 -27.98 10.00 -0.54
CA LEU A 100 -29.09 9.87 -1.49
C LEU A 100 -29.07 10.92 -2.61
N ASN A 101 -28.49 12.09 -2.37
CA ASN A 101 -28.37 13.16 -3.37
C ASN A 101 -27.14 13.00 -4.28
N SER A 102 -26.33 11.95 -4.08
CA SER A 102 -25.12 11.69 -4.84
C SER A 102 -25.33 10.47 -5.74
N HIS A 103 -25.14 10.61 -7.05
CA HIS A 103 -25.21 9.47 -7.97
C HIS A 103 -24.02 8.55 -7.85
N LEU A 104 -22.86 9.10 -7.48
CA LEU A 104 -21.62 8.38 -7.29
C LEU A 104 -20.82 9.00 -6.14
N VAL A 105 -20.36 8.16 -5.22
CA VAL A 105 -19.54 8.55 -4.07
C VAL A 105 -18.17 7.91 -4.20
N SER A 106 -17.11 8.70 -4.10
CA SER A 106 -15.73 8.19 -4.11
C SER A 106 -15.32 7.67 -2.72
N SER A 107 -14.30 6.79 -2.67
CA SER A 107 -13.71 6.34 -1.41
C SER A 107 -13.25 7.50 -0.51
N MET A 108 -12.68 8.56 -1.11
CA MET A 108 -12.27 9.78 -0.41
C MET A 108 -13.45 10.53 0.20
N SER A 109 -14.55 10.70 -0.55
CA SER A 109 -15.74 11.39 -0.04
C SER A 109 -16.39 10.62 1.10
N LEU A 110 -16.49 9.29 0.94
CA LEU A 110 -17.06 8.42 1.95
C LEU A 110 -16.22 8.40 3.24
N ALA A 111 -14.88 8.32 3.09
CA ALA A 111 -14.00 8.36 4.23
C ALA A 111 -14.06 9.68 5.02
N ARG A 112 -14.23 10.82 4.34
CA ARG A 112 -14.45 12.11 5.01
C ARG A 112 -15.78 12.15 5.77
N LEU A 113 -16.83 11.52 5.26
CA LEU A 113 -18.09 11.41 5.97
C LEU A 113 -17.95 10.58 7.25
N PHE A 114 -17.18 9.49 7.22
CA PHE A 114 -16.89 8.69 8.41
C PHE A 114 -16.11 9.46 9.48
N ASP A 115 -15.35 10.50 9.15
CA ASP A 115 -14.75 11.40 10.14
C ASP A 115 -15.80 12.19 10.93
N THR A 116 -17.08 12.24 10.50
CA THR A 116 -18.18 12.93 11.19
C THR A 116 -19.00 11.97 12.07
N PRO A 117 -19.22 12.28 13.38
CA PRO A 117 -19.97 11.40 14.29
C PRO A 117 -21.42 11.14 13.85
N GLU A 118 -22.08 12.14 13.23
CA GLU A 118 -23.45 12.04 12.77
C GLU A 118 -23.61 10.98 11.68
N PHE A 119 -22.64 10.91 10.76
CA PHE A 119 -22.63 9.90 9.71
C PHE A 119 -22.44 8.50 10.30
N ARG A 120 -21.48 8.32 11.21
CA ARG A 120 -21.25 7.05 11.90
C ARG A 120 -22.50 6.55 12.61
N ARG A 121 -23.21 7.47 13.31
CA ARG A 121 -24.48 7.17 13.99
C ARG A 121 -25.54 6.69 13.00
N SER A 122 -25.68 7.36 11.87
CA SER A 122 -26.65 6.98 10.83
C SER A 122 -26.35 5.60 10.25
N VAL A 123 -25.07 5.30 10.03
CA VAL A 123 -24.61 3.98 9.55
C VAL A 123 -24.89 2.89 10.60
N ALA A 124 -24.54 3.11 11.86
CA ALA A 124 -24.78 2.16 12.93
C ALA A 124 -26.28 1.86 13.10
N GLN A 125 -27.14 2.90 13.11
CA GLN A 125 -28.58 2.74 13.18
C GLN A 125 -29.18 1.95 12.01
N ALA A 126 -28.60 2.09 10.82
CA ALA A 126 -29.03 1.32 9.65
C ALA A 126 -28.58 -0.16 9.71
N ILE A 127 -27.48 -0.45 10.38
CA ILE A 127 -26.93 -1.81 10.53
C ILE A 127 -27.65 -2.59 11.62
N LEU A 128 -27.90 -1.98 12.80
CA LEU A 128 -28.41 -2.66 13.99
C LEU A 128 -29.64 -3.58 13.74
N PRO A 129 -30.71 -3.16 13.03
CA PRO A 129 -31.86 -4.04 12.78
C PRO A 129 -31.57 -5.16 11.79
N ARG A 130 -30.44 -5.14 11.13
CA ARG A 130 -30.00 -6.09 10.10
C ARG A 130 -28.77 -6.91 10.51
N LEU A 131 -28.22 -6.68 11.68
CA LEU A 131 -27.03 -7.35 12.20
C LEU A 131 -27.22 -8.88 12.31
N GLY A 132 -28.40 -9.32 12.77
CA GLY A 132 -28.74 -10.74 12.90
C GLY A 132 -27.76 -11.49 13.78
N SER A 133 -27.23 -12.60 13.28
CA SER A 133 -26.24 -13.46 13.98
C SER A 133 -24.78 -13.06 13.70
N ALA A 134 -24.53 -11.96 12.99
CA ALA A 134 -23.16 -11.54 12.70
C ALA A 134 -22.43 -11.14 14.00
N GLN A 135 -21.22 -11.63 14.16
CA GLN A 135 -20.35 -11.36 15.30
C GLN A 135 -19.24 -10.36 14.97
N ARG A 136 -19.15 -9.95 13.71
CA ARG A 136 -18.23 -8.89 13.22
C ARG A 136 -18.78 -8.27 11.95
N VAL A 137 -18.39 -7.00 11.69
CA VAL A 137 -18.88 -6.23 10.55
C VAL A 137 -17.72 -5.74 9.71
N GLY A 138 -17.69 -6.10 8.42
CA GLY A 138 -16.69 -5.68 7.45
C GLY A 138 -17.19 -4.51 6.59
N PHE A 139 -16.39 -3.47 6.49
CA PHE A 139 -16.61 -2.31 5.64
C PHE A 139 -15.55 -2.22 4.54
N PRO A 140 -15.82 -1.59 3.38
CA PRO A 140 -14.74 -1.11 2.53
C PRO A 140 -13.79 -0.24 3.36
N ALA A 141 -12.50 -0.22 3.01
CA ALA A 141 -11.48 0.54 3.75
C ALA A 141 -11.66 2.05 3.56
N VAL A 142 -12.66 2.61 4.24
CA VAL A 142 -13.08 4.04 4.19
C VAL A 142 -13.43 4.60 5.58
N LEU A 143 -13.04 3.93 6.66
CA LEU A 143 -13.38 4.34 8.03
C LEU A 143 -12.52 5.53 8.50
N GLY A 144 -12.77 6.71 7.91
CA GLY A 144 -12.11 7.97 8.23
C GLY A 144 -10.73 8.13 7.56
N ILE A 145 -10.28 9.36 7.43
CA ILE A 145 -8.96 9.73 6.91
C ILE A 145 -8.05 10.20 8.04
N GLN A 146 -8.60 11.01 8.95
CA GLN A 146 -7.82 11.71 9.98
C GLN A 146 -7.70 10.90 11.27
N HIS A 147 -8.78 10.25 11.71
CA HIS A 147 -8.87 9.53 13.00
C HIS A 147 -9.45 8.12 12.82
N PRO A 148 -8.84 7.24 12.00
CA PRO A 148 -9.43 5.94 11.67
C PRO A 148 -9.66 5.03 12.87
N LEU A 149 -8.80 5.11 13.89
CA LEU A 149 -8.97 4.33 15.11
C LEU A 149 -10.17 4.82 15.94
N GLU A 150 -10.37 6.14 16.04
CA GLU A 150 -11.56 6.71 16.70
C GLU A 150 -12.84 6.29 15.98
N VAL A 151 -12.84 6.35 14.65
CA VAL A 151 -13.99 5.94 13.81
C VAL A 151 -14.31 4.46 14.03
N LEU A 152 -13.28 3.60 14.05
CA LEU A 152 -13.43 2.17 14.32
C LEU A 152 -14.09 1.92 15.68
N LEU A 153 -13.49 2.46 16.75
CA LEU A 153 -13.95 2.25 18.13
C LEU A 153 -15.36 2.80 18.36
N ASP A 154 -15.69 3.96 17.77
CA ASP A 154 -17.03 4.55 17.84
C ASP A 154 -18.07 3.65 17.15
N LEU A 155 -17.76 3.10 15.97
CA LEU A 155 -18.63 2.15 15.27
C LEU A 155 -18.81 0.85 16.07
N GLU A 156 -17.73 0.29 16.61
CA GLU A 156 -17.80 -0.90 17.46
C GLU A 156 -18.68 -0.69 18.69
N GLN A 157 -18.51 0.45 19.36
CA GLN A 157 -19.35 0.81 20.50
C GLN A 157 -20.84 0.96 20.12
N GLN A 158 -21.13 1.54 18.97
CA GLN A 158 -22.52 1.76 18.52
C GLN A 158 -23.18 0.48 17.98
N ILE A 159 -22.43 -0.40 17.29
CA ILE A 159 -22.96 -1.62 16.67
C ILE A 159 -22.94 -2.79 17.68
N GLY A 160 -22.00 -2.79 18.62
CA GLY A 160 -21.88 -3.82 19.67
C GLY A 160 -21.09 -5.06 19.28
N VAL A 161 -20.43 -5.06 18.11
CA VAL A 161 -19.52 -6.13 17.64
C VAL A 161 -18.28 -5.53 16.99
N PRO A 162 -17.16 -6.29 16.89
CA PRO A 162 -15.97 -5.87 16.21
C PRO A 162 -16.22 -5.42 14.77
N VAL A 163 -15.51 -4.38 14.35
CA VAL A 163 -15.58 -3.78 13.01
C VAL A 163 -14.23 -3.91 12.32
N PHE A 164 -14.23 -4.15 11.01
CA PHE A 164 -12.98 -4.23 10.24
C PHE A 164 -13.11 -3.62 8.85
N GLU A 165 -11.97 -3.18 8.32
CA GLU A 165 -11.83 -2.67 6.97
C GLU A 165 -11.37 -3.75 6.00
N ILE A 166 -11.93 -3.73 4.79
CA ILE A 166 -11.53 -4.58 3.65
C ILE A 166 -10.89 -3.68 2.60
N PRO A 167 -9.61 -3.87 2.27
CA PRO A 167 -8.92 -3.07 1.24
C PRO A 167 -9.61 -3.16 -0.11
N GLY A 168 -9.85 -2.00 -0.73
CA GLY A 168 -10.52 -1.87 -2.02
C GLY A 168 -9.59 -1.41 -3.13
N LEU A 169 -10.23 -0.95 -4.24
CA LEU A 169 -9.55 -0.38 -5.40
C LEU A 169 -8.94 1.00 -5.09
N PRO A 170 -7.94 1.45 -5.87
CA PRO A 170 -7.46 2.84 -5.81
C PRO A 170 -8.58 3.86 -6.11
N PRO A 171 -8.54 5.04 -5.46
CA PRO A 171 -7.54 5.51 -4.50
C PRO A 171 -7.69 4.85 -3.11
N SER A 172 -6.57 4.29 -2.60
CA SER A 172 -6.53 3.58 -1.33
C SER A 172 -6.54 4.54 -0.14
N ILE A 173 -7.58 4.53 0.67
CA ILE A 173 -7.63 5.32 1.92
C ILE A 173 -6.55 4.89 2.92
N PRO A 174 -6.31 3.58 3.18
CA PRO A 174 -5.15 3.16 3.97
C PRO A 174 -3.81 3.70 3.45
N GLY A 175 -3.62 3.71 2.12
CA GLY A 175 -2.43 4.29 1.49
C GLY A 175 -2.30 5.80 1.71
N ILE A 176 -3.41 6.54 1.68
CA ILE A 176 -3.44 7.98 1.98
C ILE A 176 -3.10 8.25 3.45
N ARG A 177 -3.65 7.44 4.38
CA ARG A 177 -3.32 7.55 5.81
C ARG A 177 -1.83 7.32 6.04
N LEU A 178 -1.27 6.26 5.43
CA LEU A 178 0.16 5.94 5.47
C LEU A 178 1.01 7.10 4.94
N HIS A 179 0.68 7.61 3.75
CA HIS A 179 1.37 8.74 3.14
C HIS A 179 1.36 9.98 4.04
N ASN A 180 0.19 10.37 4.53
CA ASN A 180 0.04 11.55 5.37
C ASN A 180 0.84 11.42 6.68
N LEU A 181 0.83 10.23 7.30
CA LEU A 181 1.57 9.94 8.50
C LEU A 181 3.08 10.07 8.26
N LEU A 182 3.61 9.44 7.22
CA LEU A 182 5.04 9.48 6.89
C LEU A 182 5.49 10.89 6.54
N VAL A 183 4.72 11.63 5.74
CA VAL A 183 5.02 13.04 5.41
C VAL A 183 5.07 13.89 6.68
N LYS A 184 4.07 13.76 7.56
CA LYS A 184 4.02 14.47 8.84
C LYS A 184 5.22 14.14 9.72
N THR A 185 5.62 12.87 9.79
CA THR A 185 6.78 12.43 10.57
C THR A 185 8.08 12.99 10.03
N ILE A 186 8.29 12.96 8.72
CA ILE A 186 9.46 13.55 8.06
C ILE A 186 9.54 15.04 8.38
N GLN A 187 8.45 15.78 8.24
CA GLN A 187 8.38 17.22 8.50
C GLN A 187 8.61 17.55 9.97
N ALA A 188 8.03 16.79 10.89
CA ALA A 188 8.22 16.96 12.32
C ALA A 188 9.68 16.71 12.75
N SER A 189 10.40 15.86 12.03
CA SER A 189 11.84 15.61 12.20
C SER A 189 12.75 16.63 11.50
N GLY A 190 12.18 17.72 10.93
CA GLY A 190 12.93 18.74 10.20
C GLY A 190 13.24 18.37 8.73
N GLY A 191 12.75 17.26 8.24
CA GLY A 191 12.87 16.84 6.84
C GLY A 191 11.96 17.65 5.91
N GLN A 192 12.24 17.57 4.60
CA GLN A 192 11.47 18.24 3.56
C GLN A 192 10.94 17.21 2.55
N VAL A 193 9.69 17.37 2.15
CA VAL A 193 9.04 16.57 1.11
C VAL A 193 8.69 17.48 -0.06
N TYR A 194 9.22 17.18 -1.23
CA TYR A 194 8.96 17.90 -2.47
C TYR A 194 8.04 17.07 -3.36
N SER A 195 6.75 17.37 -3.34
CA SER A 195 5.75 16.72 -4.20
C SER A 195 5.64 17.43 -5.54
N GLY A 196 5.47 16.66 -6.64
CA GLY A 196 5.31 17.20 -7.98
C GLY A 196 6.62 17.79 -8.59
N MET A 197 7.77 17.44 -8.02
CA MET A 197 9.09 17.84 -8.51
C MET A 197 9.84 16.59 -8.96
N GLN A 198 9.81 16.30 -10.25
CA GLN A 198 10.50 15.14 -10.81
C GLN A 198 12.01 15.35 -10.75
N VAL A 199 12.76 14.33 -10.34
CA VAL A 199 14.22 14.29 -10.50
C VAL A 199 14.53 13.98 -11.96
N LEU A 200 15.31 14.86 -12.60
CA LEU A 200 15.60 14.78 -14.03
C LEU A 200 16.95 14.14 -14.32
N SER A 201 17.94 14.37 -13.46
CA SER A 201 19.32 13.94 -13.68
C SER A 201 20.14 14.00 -12.40
N SER A 202 21.38 13.53 -12.49
CA SER A 202 22.38 13.61 -11.43
C SER A 202 23.71 14.09 -11.96
N GLU A 203 24.52 14.69 -11.09
CA GLU A 203 25.92 15.02 -11.33
C GLU A 203 26.78 14.05 -10.52
N ILE A 204 27.69 13.35 -11.21
CA ILE A 204 28.57 12.34 -10.61
C ILE A 204 30.01 12.72 -10.91
N THR A 205 30.85 12.76 -9.88
CA THR A 205 32.28 13.03 -9.99
C THR A 205 33.06 11.96 -9.21
N ALA A 206 34.04 11.34 -9.85
CA ALA A 206 34.89 10.30 -9.25
C ALA A 206 34.09 9.19 -8.54
N GLY A 207 33.00 8.69 -9.16
CA GLY A 207 32.15 7.62 -8.60
C GLY A 207 31.27 8.02 -7.41
N LYS A 208 31.07 9.32 -7.19
CA LYS A 208 30.17 9.85 -6.15
C LYS A 208 29.18 10.87 -6.73
N ILE A 209 27.94 10.80 -6.29
CA ILE A 209 26.93 11.83 -6.60
C ILE A 209 27.30 13.09 -5.84
N THR A 210 27.39 14.18 -6.57
CA THR A 210 27.59 15.55 -6.02
C THR A 210 26.29 16.29 -5.88
N SER A 211 25.35 16.10 -6.81
CA SER A 211 23.99 16.66 -6.71
C SER A 211 22.99 15.82 -7.50
N VAL A 212 21.70 15.90 -7.16
CA VAL A 212 20.58 15.52 -8.02
C VAL A 212 19.81 16.75 -8.42
N VAL A 213 19.30 16.76 -9.65
CA VAL A 213 18.62 17.91 -10.25
C VAL A 213 17.14 17.58 -10.40
N SER A 214 16.26 18.41 -9.82
CA SER A 214 14.82 18.28 -9.98
C SER A 214 14.19 19.45 -10.71
N GLU A 215 12.99 19.24 -11.24
CA GLU A 215 12.12 20.33 -11.67
C GLU A 215 11.76 21.24 -10.49
N ALA A 216 11.63 22.52 -10.73
CA ALA A 216 11.06 23.48 -9.82
C ALA A 216 10.48 24.65 -10.61
N ALA A 217 9.19 24.90 -10.58
CA ALA A 217 8.45 26.04 -11.14
C ALA A 217 9.25 26.89 -12.15
N ALA A 218 9.41 26.41 -13.39
CA ALA A 218 10.13 27.04 -14.51
C ALA A 218 11.68 27.11 -14.40
N ARG A 219 12.29 26.42 -13.46
CA ARG A 219 13.76 26.29 -13.33
C ARG A 219 14.11 24.91 -12.78
N THR A 220 15.39 24.54 -12.83
CA THR A 220 15.91 23.36 -12.14
C THR A 220 16.39 23.71 -10.74
N LYS A 221 16.35 22.75 -9.83
CA LYS A 221 16.87 22.85 -8.48
C LYS A 221 17.87 21.73 -8.21
N HIS A 222 19.06 22.10 -7.72
CA HIS A 222 20.05 21.13 -7.27
C HIS A 222 19.84 20.81 -5.79
N HIS A 223 19.93 19.52 -5.49
CA HIS A 223 19.84 18.99 -4.12
C HIS A 223 21.17 18.30 -3.79
N TYR A 224 21.77 18.69 -2.69
CA TYR A 224 23.06 18.20 -2.21
C TYR A 224 22.86 17.38 -0.95
N ALA A 225 23.52 16.21 -0.87
CA ALA A 225 23.48 15.33 0.29
C ALA A 225 24.80 14.54 0.42
N HIS A 226 25.05 14.01 1.62
CA HIS A 226 26.18 13.11 1.84
C HIS A 226 25.90 11.70 1.28
N HIS A 227 24.65 11.28 1.33
CA HIS A 227 24.18 9.99 0.85
C HIS A 227 22.84 10.13 0.15
N TYR A 228 22.59 9.31 -0.85
CA TYR A 228 21.37 9.29 -1.65
C TYR A 228 20.72 7.92 -1.56
N ILE A 229 19.39 7.88 -1.57
CA ILE A 229 18.61 6.64 -1.60
C ILE A 229 17.71 6.69 -2.83
N LEU A 230 17.89 5.75 -3.75
CA LEU A 230 17.06 5.57 -4.93
C LEU A 230 15.89 4.64 -4.59
N ALA A 231 14.69 5.15 -4.62
CA ALA A 231 13.44 4.44 -4.39
C ALA A 231 12.41 4.73 -5.51
N SER A 232 12.90 4.94 -6.74
CA SER A 232 12.10 5.36 -7.91
C SER A 232 11.14 4.27 -8.43
N GLY A 233 11.24 3.06 -7.91
CA GLY A 233 10.51 1.90 -8.42
C GLY A 233 11.14 1.32 -9.70
N GLY A 234 10.48 0.29 -10.25
CA GLY A 234 10.88 -0.33 -11.52
C GLY A 234 10.18 0.27 -12.73
N PHE A 235 9.93 -0.54 -13.76
CA PHE A 235 9.25 -0.11 -14.99
C PHE A 235 7.88 0.52 -14.75
N LEU A 236 7.06 -0.07 -13.90
CA LEU A 236 5.70 0.45 -13.59
C LEU A 236 5.73 1.79 -12.87
N GLY A 237 6.78 2.04 -12.07
CA GLY A 237 6.95 3.30 -11.35
C GLY A 237 7.71 4.38 -12.13
N GLY A 238 8.19 4.07 -13.34
CA GLY A 238 8.98 4.99 -14.16
C GLY A 238 10.45 5.13 -13.74
N GLY A 239 10.91 4.34 -12.76
CA GLY A 239 12.31 4.32 -12.31
C GLY A 239 13.25 3.60 -13.27
N SER A 240 12.71 2.75 -14.15
CA SER A 240 13.45 2.07 -15.21
C SER A 240 12.78 2.30 -16.56
N THR A 241 13.57 2.37 -17.61
CA THR A 241 13.13 2.48 -19.01
C THR A 241 13.83 1.45 -19.88
N ALA A 242 13.31 1.20 -21.07
CA ALA A 242 13.97 0.35 -22.03
C ALA A 242 13.78 0.89 -23.44
N ASP A 243 14.79 0.66 -24.28
CA ASP A 243 14.72 0.98 -25.71
C ASP A 243 13.95 -0.10 -26.51
N GLU A 244 13.82 0.10 -27.82
CA GLU A 244 13.14 -0.84 -28.72
C GLU A 244 13.83 -2.23 -28.78
N ALA A 245 15.15 -2.28 -28.59
CA ALA A 245 15.94 -3.51 -28.57
C ALA A 245 15.80 -4.28 -27.24
N GLY A 246 15.19 -3.67 -26.21
CA GLY A 246 15.01 -4.27 -24.89
C GLY A 246 16.16 -3.98 -23.92
N TYR A 247 17.09 -3.08 -24.26
CA TYR A 247 18.11 -2.64 -23.32
C TYR A 247 17.48 -1.77 -22.23
N ALA A 248 17.56 -2.25 -20.99
CA ALA A 248 16.95 -1.63 -19.84
C ALA A 248 17.96 -0.84 -19.01
N GLN A 249 17.59 0.34 -18.54
CA GLN A 249 18.42 1.18 -17.67
C GLN A 249 17.57 1.97 -16.66
N GLU A 250 18.20 2.35 -15.57
CA GLU A 250 17.62 3.27 -14.58
C GLU A 250 17.69 4.72 -15.08
N THR A 251 16.65 5.52 -14.77
CA THR A 251 16.39 6.79 -15.46
C THR A 251 17.14 8.01 -14.91
N ILE A 252 17.75 7.96 -13.70
CA ILE A 252 18.38 9.09 -13.01
C ILE A 252 19.90 9.01 -13.02
N PHE A 253 20.43 7.83 -12.70
CA PHE A 253 21.86 7.56 -12.55
C PHE A 253 22.44 6.71 -13.69
N ASN A 254 21.60 6.29 -14.64
CA ASN A 254 21.95 5.39 -15.75
C ASN A 254 22.53 4.04 -15.27
N LEU A 255 22.02 3.54 -14.14
CA LEU A 255 22.45 2.24 -13.62
C LEU A 255 21.97 1.10 -14.52
N PRO A 256 22.78 0.03 -14.69
CA PRO A 256 22.37 -1.14 -15.44
C PRO A 256 21.19 -1.84 -14.73
N VAL A 257 20.15 -2.15 -15.49
CA VAL A 257 18.98 -2.92 -15.04
C VAL A 257 19.10 -4.34 -15.60
N ILE A 258 19.06 -5.34 -14.75
CA ILE A 258 18.96 -6.73 -15.19
C ILE A 258 17.51 -7.00 -15.55
N ALA A 259 17.27 -7.39 -16.82
CA ALA A 259 15.99 -7.78 -17.36
C ALA A 259 16.18 -9.00 -18.28
N PRO A 260 15.13 -9.77 -18.63
CA PRO A 260 15.25 -10.81 -19.64
C PRO A 260 15.78 -10.25 -20.96
N ALA A 261 16.76 -10.93 -21.55
CA ALA A 261 17.52 -10.44 -22.70
C ALA A 261 16.64 -10.21 -23.95
N ASN A 262 15.62 -11.05 -24.16
CA ASN A 262 14.70 -10.90 -25.27
C ASN A 262 13.38 -10.30 -24.76
N ARG A 263 12.87 -9.34 -25.48
CA ARG A 263 11.59 -8.68 -25.16
C ARG A 263 10.39 -9.64 -25.19
N SER A 264 10.46 -10.70 -26.00
CA SER A 264 9.49 -11.80 -26.03
C SER A 264 9.37 -12.55 -24.69
N ASP A 265 10.42 -12.53 -23.88
CA ASP A 265 10.50 -13.26 -22.60
C ASP A 265 10.09 -12.41 -21.40
N TRP A 266 9.67 -11.15 -21.62
CA TRP A 266 9.28 -10.22 -20.57
C TRP A 266 7.96 -10.59 -19.89
N PHE A 267 7.04 -11.17 -20.68
CA PHE A 267 5.71 -11.52 -20.20
C PHE A 267 5.39 -12.99 -20.48
N ASN A 268 4.88 -13.67 -19.48
CA ASN A 268 4.30 -14.99 -19.65
C ASN A 268 2.95 -14.89 -20.34
N PRO A 269 2.54 -15.89 -21.17
CA PRO A 269 1.25 -15.89 -21.85
C PRO A 269 0.04 -15.83 -20.90
N LYS A 270 0.20 -16.32 -19.67
CA LYS A 270 -0.80 -16.25 -18.61
C LYS A 270 -0.40 -15.19 -17.60
N TYR A 271 -1.28 -14.23 -17.35
CA TYR A 271 -1.03 -13.16 -16.37
C TYR A 271 -0.73 -13.71 -14.97
N SER A 272 -1.51 -14.68 -14.50
CA SER A 272 -1.35 -15.34 -13.19
C SER A 272 -0.45 -16.58 -13.22
N SER A 273 0.67 -16.52 -13.96
CA SER A 273 1.68 -17.59 -13.92
C SER A 273 2.26 -17.72 -12.50
N PRO A 274 2.51 -18.97 -12.00
CA PRO A 274 3.07 -19.18 -10.66
C PRO A 274 4.41 -18.50 -10.40
N GLY A 275 5.21 -18.23 -11.44
CA GLY A 275 6.50 -17.51 -11.37
C GLY A 275 6.38 -16.01 -11.62
N GLY A 276 5.16 -15.45 -11.63
CA GLY A 276 4.94 -14.04 -11.96
C GLY A 276 5.26 -13.68 -13.41
N GLN A 277 5.51 -12.40 -13.64
CA GLN A 277 5.92 -11.88 -14.94
C GLN A 277 7.40 -11.51 -14.87
N PRO A 278 8.28 -12.08 -15.72
CA PRO A 278 9.72 -11.88 -15.61
C PRO A 278 10.18 -10.42 -15.57
N ILE A 279 9.47 -9.54 -16.28
CA ILE A 279 9.79 -8.11 -16.29
C ILE A 279 9.58 -7.42 -14.93
N PHE A 280 8.70 -7.94 -14.08
CA PHE A 280 8.47 -7.36 -12.76
C PHE A 280 9.62 -7.63 -11.79
N GLN A 281 10.46 -8.62 -12.08
CA GLN A 281 11.67 -8.92 -11.32
C GLN A 281 12.91 -8.19 -11.86
N ALA A 282 12.74 -7.42 -12.95
CA ALA A 282 13.82 -6.62 -13.49
C ALA A 282 14.18 -5.46 -12.55
N GLY A 283 15.47 -5.21 -12.38
CA GLY A 283 15.93 -4.16 -11.48
C GLY A 283 17.45 -4.07 -11.39
N ILE A 284 17.91 -3.29 -10.44
CA ILE A 284 19.31 -3.01 -10.16
C ILE A 284 19.86 -4.04 -9.17
N VAL A 285 21.02 -4.62 -9.48
CA VAL A 285 21.71 -5.50 -8.54
C VAL A 285 22.45 -4.67 -7.50
N VAL A 286 22.35 -5.12 -6.25
CA VAL A 286 22.98 -4.45 -5.11
C VAL A 286 23.78 -5.45 -4.27
N ASP A 287 24.73 -4.93 -3.51
CA ASP A 287 25.44 -5.66 -2.46
C ASP A 287 24.57 -5.78 -1.17
N PRO A 288 25.04 -6.47 -0.11
CA PRO A 288 24.33 -6.56 1.17
C PRO A 288 24.11 -5.21 1.88
N GLN A 289 24.82 -4.16 1.51
CA GLN A 289 24.68 -2.78 1.99
C GLN A 289 23.73 -1.95 1.14
N LEU A 290 23.12 -2.58 0.12
CA LEU A 290 22.19 -1.96 -0.84
C LEU A 290 22.90 -0.97 -1.79
N ALA A 291 24.21 -1.00 -1.91
CA ALA A 291 24.95 -0.23 -2.91
C ALA A 291 24.81 -0.89 -4.29
N PRO A 292 24.55 -0.13 -5.38
CA PRO A 292 24.47 -0.68 -6.72
C PRO A 292 25.85 -1.19 -7.16
N VAL A 293 25.88 -2.42 -7.71
CA VAL A 293 27.13 -3.08 -8.12
C VAL A 293 27.12 -3.46 -9.60
N ASP A 294 28.30 -3.56 -10.17
CA ASP A 294 28.53 -4.11 -11.50
C ASP A 294 28.47 -5.66 -11.49
N PRO A 295 28.60 -6.34 -12.67
CA PRO A 295 28.66 -7.79 -12.75
C PRO A 295 29.84 -8.45 -11.97
N HIS A 296 30.89 -7.68 -11.66
CA HIS A 296 32.03 -8.11 -10.87
C HIS A 296 31.88 -7.88 -9.37
N LYS A 297 30.70 -7.34 -8.96
CA LYS A 297 30.32 -6.96 -7.58
C LYS A 297 31.09 -5.73 -7.04
N GLU A 298 31.64 -4.92 -7.93
CA GLU A 298 32.27 -3.64 -7.55
C GLU A 298 31.21 -2.54 -7.48
N PRO A 299 31.24 -1.69 -6.45
CA PRO A 299 30.29 -0.58 -6.30
C PRO A 299 30.37 0.42 -7.47
N LEU A 300 29.24 0.70 -8.10
CA LEU A 300 29.15 1.67 -9.20
C LEU A 300 29.16 3.11 -8.72
N ILE A 301 28.47 3.38 -7.59
CA ILE A 301 28.35 4.71 -6.98
C ILE A 301 28.48 4.58 -5.46
N ALA A 302 29.47 5.21 -4.88
CA ALA A 302 29.87 4.97 -3.49
C ALA A 302 28.89 5.53 -2.43
N ASN A 303 28.12 6.57 -2.76
CA ASN A 303 27.19 7.24 -1.84
C ASN A 303 25.73 7.08 -2.26
N LEU A 304 25.38 5.94 -2.87
CA LEU A 304 24.05 5.60 -3.30
C LEU A 304 23.62 4.25 -2.72
N SER A 305 22.41 4.20 -2.15
CA SER A 305 21.71 2.96 -1.87
C SER A 305 20.45 2.85 -2.73
N VAL A 306 20.11 1.64 -3.16
CA VAL A 306 18.92 1.33 -3.95
C VAL A 306 17.97 0.48 -3.14
N ILE A 307 16.66 0.82 -3.13
CA ILE A 307 15.65 0.12 -2.33
C ILE A 307 14.33 -0.06 -3.08
N GLY A 308 13.46 -0.93 -2.54
CA GLY A 308 12.09 -1.14 -3.03
C GLY A 308 12.04 -1.75 -4.43
N GLY A 309 11.05 -1.38 -5.22
CA GLY A 309 10.80 -1.93 -6.56
C GLY A 309 11.85 -1.60 -7.62
N ALA A 310 12.92 -0.85 -7.28
CA ALA A 310 14.09 -0.66 -8.14
C ALA A 310 15.08 -1.83 -8.06
N LEU A 311 14.95 -2.71 -7.05
CA LEU A 311 15.82 -3.86 -6.84
C LEU A 311 15.52 -5.01 -7.79
N ALA A 312 16.56 -5.65 -8.31
CA ALA A 312 16.42 -6.90 -9.05
C ALA A 312 15.83 -8.01 -8.16
N GLY A 313 14.90 -8.78 -8.71
CA GLY A 313 14.24 -9.88 -8.00
C GLY A 313 13.10 -9.44 -7.06
N PHE A 314 12.76 -8.16 -7.00
CA PHE A 314 11.58 -7.70 -6.28
C PHE A 314 10.35 -7.78 -7.20
N ASP A 315 9.41 -8.65 -6.86
CA ASP A 315 8.13 -8.74 -7.57
C ASP A 315 7.01 -8.14 -6.68
N PRO A 316 6.40 -7.02 -7.09
CA PRO A 316 5.35 -6.37 -6.30
C PRO A 316 4.04 -7.15 -6.24
N LEU A 317 3.90 -8.23 -7.02
CA LEU A 317 2.68 -9.03 -7.12
C LEU A 317 2.78 -10.38 -6.39
N HIS A 318 4.01 -10.76 -5.94
CA HIS A 318 4.29 -12.03 -5.26
C HIS A 318 5.02 -11.87 -3.93
#